data_d456b3ca3874e4e3491fd88b8267376f
#
_entry.id   d456b3ca3874e4e3491fd88b8267376f
#
_cell.length_a   1.000
_cell.length_b   1.000
_cell.length_c   1.000
_cell.angle_alpha   90.00
_cell.angle_beta   90.00
_cell.angle_gamma   90.00
#
_symmetry.space_group_name_H-M   'P 1'
#
loop_
_entity.id
_entity.type
_entity.pdbx_description
1 polymer ?
#
loop_
_entity_poly.entity_id
_entity_poly.type
_entity_poly.pdbx_seq_one_letter_code
_entity_poly.pdbx_strand_id
1 'polypeptide(L)'
;MKNQKPLNRRDFIKKSTTVAAAFTIVPRYVLGGTGYTAPSDKLNIACVGVGGKGYSDTHGVASENIVALCDVDELKAAKTFNDFPNANRYTDFRVLLEKEKGIDAVTVTTPDHNHAVVAMAAMDLGKHVYVQKPLTHTVYEARMLAKKAKEMNVVTQMGNQGHAGEGGRLINE
;
A
#
# COMPACT_ATOMS: atom_id res chain seq x y z
N MET A 1 -12.95 56.52 4.54
CA MET A 1 -11.82 55.97 3.77
C MET A 1 -10.61 55.92 4.66
N LYS A 2 -10.11 54.74 5.07
CA LYS A 2 -8.92 54.63 5.94
C LYS A 2 -7.66 54.84 5.06
N ASN A 3 -6.93 55.90 5.34
CA ASN A 3 -5.62 56.16 4.72
C ASN A 3 -4.65 55.04 5.06
N GLN A 4 -4.36 54.14 4.13
CA GLN A 4 -3.27 53.19 4.30
C GLN A 4 -1.94 53.92 4.03
N LYS A 5 -1.09 54.00 5.07
CA LYS A 5 0.27 54.52 4.93
C LYS A 5 1.01 53.63 3.89
N PRO A 6 1.76 54.24 2.95
CA PRO A 6 2.59 53.48 2.03
C PRO A 6 3.63 52.68 2.80
N LEU A 7 3.73 51.37 2.47
CA LEU A 7 4.75 50.46 3.02
C LEU A 7 6.14 50.96 2.64
N ASN A 8 6.99 51.25 3.62
CA ASN A 8 8.36 51.56 3.33
C ASN A 8 9.17 50.28 3.04
N ARG A 9 10.34 50.41 2.35
CA ARG A 9 11.21 49.30 2.00
C ARG A 9 11.54 48.36 3.17
N ARG A 10 11.75 48.95 4.35
CA ARG A 10 12.12 48.20 5.57
C ARG A 10 11.00 47.34 6.09
N ASP A 11 9.75 47.81 6.03
CA ASP A 11 8.56 47.05 6.44
C ASP A 11 8.23 45.94 5.43
N PHE A 12 8.46 46.18 4.16
CA PHE A 12 8.33 45.16 3.12
C PHE A 12 9.33 44.02 3.32
N ILE A 13 10.63 44.35 3.54
CA ILE A 13 11.67 43.34 3.79
C ILE A 13 11.38 42.55 5.06
N LYS A 14 10.98 43.19 6.16
CA LYS A 14 10.60 42.48 7.41
C LYS A 14 9.43 41.54 7.21
N LYS A 15 8.38 41.96 6.52
CA LYS A 15 7.21 41.12 6.24
C LYS A 15 7.56 39.97 5.29
N SER A 16 8.36 40.22 4.26
CA SER A 16 8.81 39.18 3.31
C SER A 16 9.71 38.13 3.99
N THR A 17 10.60 38.55 4.90
CA THR A 17 11.48 37.63 5.63
C THR A 17 10.68 36.75 6.61
N THR A 18 9.65 37.29 7.25
CA THR A 18 8.79 36.53 8.17
C THR A 18 7.95 35.50 7.41
N VAL A 19 7.45 35.85 6.22
CA VAL A 19 6.71 34.91 5.36
C VAL A 19 7.66 33.83 4.79
N ALA A 20 8.84 34.18 4.34
CA ALA A 20 9.83 33.21 3.84
C ALA A 20 10.30 32.23 4.93
N ALA A 21 10.49 32.69 6.18
CA ALA A 21 10.83 31.82 7.30
C ALA A 21 9.69 30.84 7.67
N ALA A 22 8.43 31.25 7.54
CA ALA A 22 7.30 30.38 7.80
C ALA A 22 7.17 29.22 6.80
N PHE A 23 7.65 29.39 5.54
CA PHE A 23 7.65 28.34 4.53
C PHE A 23 8.86 27.39 4.60
N THR A 24 9.87 27.71 5.42
CA THR A 24 11.10 26.89 5.50
C THR A 24 11.11 25.90 6.66
N ILE A 25 10.14 25.93 7.58
CA ILE A 25 10.05 24.97 8.66
C ILE A 25 9.19 23.79 8.21
N VAL A 26 9.80 22.88 7.44
CA VAL A 26 9.19 21.59 7.14
C VAL A 26 9.51 20.67 8.32
N PRO A 27 8.47 20.13 9.00
CA PRO A 27 8.69 19.18 10.09
C PRO A 27 9.49 17.98 9.62
N ARG A 28 10.41 17.48 10.45
CA ARG A 28 11.33 16.39 10.08
C ARG A 28 10.63 15.10 9.64
N TYR A 29 9.45 14.82 10.17
CA TYR A 29 8.64 13.66 9.78
C TYR A 29 8.11 13.74 8.34
N VAL A 30 8.09 14.93 7.74
CA VAL A 30 7.67 15.13 6.34
C VAL A 30 8.85 14.94 5.38
N LEU A 31 10.08 15.21 5.85
CA LEU A 31 11.30 15.14 5.02
C LEU A 31 11.90 13.74 4.93
N GLY A 32 11.47 12.80 5.79
CA GLY A 32 12.11 11.50 5.88
C GLY A 32 13.54 11.56 6.45
N GLY A 33 14.29 10.48 6.33
CA GLY A 33 15.68 10.36 6.78
C GLY A 33 15.83 9.39 7.96
N THR A 34 17.01 9.38 8.60
CA THR A 34 17.31 8.39 9.66
C THR A 34 16.24 8.35 10.75
N GLY A 35 15.50 7.24 10.82
CA GLY A 35 14.41 7.01 11.78
C GLY A 35 13.03 7.57 11.37
N TYR A 36 12.89 8.15 10.17
CA TYR A 36 11.62 8.69 9.67
C TYR A 36 11.42 8.34 8.19
N THR A 37 10.28 7.73 7.86
CA THR A 37 9.83 7.55 6.48
C THR A 37 8.92 8.70 6.12
N ALA A 38 9.23 9.45 5.06
CA ALA A 38 8.36 10.50 4.58
C ALA A 38 7.02 9.89 4.12
N PRO A 39 5.87 10.58 4.32
CA PRO A 39 4.59 10.08 3.83
C PRO A 39 4.57 9.78 2.32
N SER A 40 5.36 10.52 1.53
CA SER A 40 5.54 10.32 0.09
C SER A 40 6.32 9.04 -0.28
N ASP A 41 7.07 8.48 0.67
CA ASP A 41 7.91 7.31 0.44
C ASP A 41 7.18 6.01 0.80
N LYS A 42 5.96 6.12 1.39
CA LYS A 42 5.11 4.98 1.70
C LYS A 42 4.36 4.50 0.49
N LEU A 43 4.27 3.18 0.35
CA LEU A 43 3.46 2.55 -0.70
C LEU A 43 1.97 2.61 -0.35
N ASN A 44 1.13 2.85 -1.35
CA ASN A 44 -0.31 2.72 -1.23
C ASN A 44 -0.71 1.28 -1.53
N ILE A 45 -1.15 0.55 -0.51
CA ILE A 45 -1.44 -0.88 -0.61
C ILE A 45 -2.95 -1.13 -0.55
N ALA A 46 -3.43 -1.96 -1.46
CA ALA A 46 -4.74 -2.58 -1.38
C ALA A 46 -4.62 -4.04 -0.93
N CYS A 47 -5.51 -4.49 -0.05
CA CYS A 47 -5.52 -5.85 0.43
C CYS A 47 -6.79 -6.56 0.00
N VAL A 48 -6.67 -7.74 -0.66
CA VAL A 48 -7.77 -8.55 -1.16
C VAL A 48 -7.80 -9.89 -0.45
N GLY A 49 -8.93 -10.20 0.22
CA GLY A 49 -9.07 -11.31 1.14
C GLY A 49 -8.50 -10.93 2.50
N VAL A 50 -9.23 -10.14 3.29
CA VAL A 50 -8.73 -9.53 4.54
C VAL A 50 -9.24 -10.22 5.80
N GLY A 51 -10.09 -11.24 5.65
CA GLY A 51 -10.50 -12.13 6.73
C GLY A 51 -9.48 -13.23 7.01
N GLY A 52 -9.57 -13.90 8.17
CA GLY A 52 -8.72 -15.04 8.50
C GLY A 52 -7.22 -14.76 8.39
N LYS A 53 -6.54 -15.46 7.47
CA LYS A 53 -5.10 -15.24 7.23
C LYS A 53 -4.81 -13.82 6.74
N GLY A 54 -5.71 -13.24 5.93
CA GLY A 54 -5.57 -11.89 5.42
C GLY A 54 -5.51 -10.82 6.51
N TYR A 55 -6.10 -11.07 7.68
CA TYR A 55 -5.93 -10.20 8.84
C TYR A 55 -4.45 -10.01 9.19
N SER A 56 -3.70 -11.11 9.36
CA SER A 56 -2.29 -11.03 9.70
C SER A 56 -1.43 -10.48 8.56
N ASP A 57 -1.78 -10.75 7.31
CA ASP A 57 -1.04 -10.26 6.15
C ASP A 57 -1.22 -8.75 5.97
N THR A 58 -2.46 -8.25 6.16
CA THR A 58 -2.74 -6.80 6.16
C THR A 58 -1.96 -6.08 7.26
N HIS A 59 -1.91 -6.64 8.47
CA HIS A 59 -1.12 -6.08 9.58
C HIS A 59 0.39 -6.15 9.32
N GLY A 60 0.85 -7.15 8.58
CA GLY A 60 2.26 -7.28 8.18
C GLY A 60 2.77 -6.14 7.29
N VAL A 61 1.86 -5.43 6.62
CA VAL A 61 2.16 -4.28 5.75
C VAL A 61 1.61 -2.96 6.30
N ALA A 62 1.18 -2.92 7.56
CA ALA A 62 0.57 -1.75 8.20
C ALA A 62 1.52 -0.56 8.41
N SER A 63 2.83 -0.74 8.19
CA SER A 63 3.80 0.37 8.12
C SER A 63 3.57 1.27 6.91
N GLU A 64 2.95 0.75 5.88
CA GLU A 64 2.62 1.43 4.64
C GLU A 64 1.20 2.06 4.70
N ASN A 65 0.75 2.69 3.63
CA ASN A 65 -0.60 3.25 3.55
C ASN A 65 -1.59 2.16 3.08
N ILE A 66 -2.42 1.65 3.97
CA ILE A 66 -3.52 0.74 3.59
C ILE A 66 -4.67 1.60 3.09
N VAL A 67 -4.83 1.68 1.77
CA VAL A 67 -5.81 2.58 1.12
C VAL A 67 -7.13 1.89 0.80
N ALA A 68 -7.12 0.58 0.58
CA ALA A 68 -8.31 -0.18 0.23
C ALA A 68 -8.27 -1.61 0.77
N LEU A 69 -9.43 -2.10 1.19
CA LEU A 69 -9.65 -3.43 1.70
C LEU A 69 -10.80 -4.09 0.92
N CYS A 70 -10.64 -5.34 0.51
CA CYS A 70 -11.65 -6.09 -0.21
C CYS A 70 -11.87 -7.47 0.40
N ASP A 71 -13.09 -7.79 0.74
CA ASP A 71 -13.52 -9.14 1.11
C ASP A 71 -15.00 -9.33 0.80
N VAL A 72 -15.39 -10.55 0.41
CA VAL A 72 -16.78 -10.91 0.13
C VAL A 72 -17.54 -11.27 1.41
N ASP A 73 -16.83 -11.60 2.49
CA ASP A 73 -17.38 -11.99 3.79
C ASP A 73 -17.12 -10.88 4.81
N GLU A 74 -18.09 -9.97 4.94
CA GLU A 74 -18.00 -8.84 5.88
C GLU A 74 -17.82 -9.27 7.33
N LEU A 75 -18.37 -10.42 7.73
CA LEU A 75 -18.26 -10.91 9.11
C LEU A 75 -16.84 -11.36 9.42
N LYS A 76 -16.21 -12.12 8.51
CA LYS A 76 -14.82 -12.54 8.67
C LYS A 76 -13.83 -11.38 8.55
N ALA A 77 -14.16 -10.40 7.73
CA ALA A 77 -13.33 -9.21 7.50
C ALA A 77 -13.53 -8.11 8.54
N ALA A 78 -14.59 -8.17 9.37
CA ALA A 78 -15.02 -7.10 10.26
C ALA A 78 -13.88 -6.55 11.14
N LYS A 79 -13.04 -7.44 11.67
CA LYS A 79 -11.90 -7.03 12.51
C LYS A 79 -10.92 -6.17 11.74
N THR A 80 -10.51 -6.59 10.53
CA THR A 80 -9.60 -5.83 9.67
C THR A 80 -10.21 -4.50 9.26
N PHE A 81 -11.50 -4.49 8.91
CA PHE A 81 -12.20 -3.25 8.57
C PHE A 81 -12.24 -2.24 9.72
N ASN A 82 -12.33 -2.72 10.97
CA ASN A 82 -12.33 -1.84 12.14
C ASN A 82 -10.93 -1.34 12.48
N ASP A 83 -9.89 -2.16 12.27
CA ASP A 83 -8.50 -1.79 12.54
C ASP A 83 -7.98 -0.75 11.51
N PHE A 84 -8.55 -0.74 10.29
CA PHE A 84 -8.18 0.22 9.22
C PHE A 84 -9.40 1.06 8.77
N PRO A 85 -9.95 1.92 9.64
CA PRO A 85 -11.20 2.64 9.35
C PRO A 85 -11.10 3.66 8.22
N ASN A 86 -9.89 4.10 7.88
CA ASN A 86 -9.64 5.07 6.81
C ASN A 86 -9.49 4.41 5.43
N ALA A 87 -9.39 3.09 5.36
CA ALA A 87 -9.29 2.37 4.09
C ALA A 87 -10.68 2.24 3.44
N ASN A 88 -10.75 2.43 2.14
CA ASN A 88 -11.97 2.20 1.38
C ASN A 88 -12.32 0.72 1.37
N ARG A 89 -13.61 0.38 1.49
CA ARG A 89 -14.09 -1.02 1.58
C ARG A 89 -14.77 -1.45 0.30
N TYR A 90 -14.44 -2.66 -0.15
CA TYR A 90 -14.96 -3.26 -1.37
C TYR A 90 -15.35 -4.72 -1.14
N THR A 91 -16.36 -5.19 -1.85
CA THR A 91 -16.74 -6.62 -1.90
C THR A 91 -16.22 -7.30 -3.17
N ASP A 92 -15.90 -6.52 -4.21
CA ASP A 92 -15.37 -7.00 -5.49
C ASP A 92 -14.03 -6.33 -5.79
N PHE A 93 -12.97 -7.13 -5.93
CA PHE A 93 -11.62 -6.65 -6.24
C PHE A 93 -11.51 -5.93 -7.57
N ARG A 94 -12.38 -6.24 -8.54
CA ARG A 94 -12.40 -5.56 -9.85
C ARG A 94 -12.85 -4.11 -9.71
N VAL A 95 -13.88 -3.89 -8.89
CA VAL A 95 -14.35 -2.54 -8.55
C VAL A 95 -13.29 -1.77 -7.77
N LEU A 96 -12.60 -2.44 -6.84
CA LEU A 96 -11.46 -1.85 -6.13
C LEU A 96 -10.39 -1.39 -7.12
N LEU A 97 -9.91 -2.25 -8.01
CA LEU A 97 -8.87 -1.95 -8.98
C LEU A 97 -9.30 -0.89 -10.01
N GLU A 98 -10.60 -0.82 -10.32
CA GLU A 98 -11.16 0.21 -11.18
C GLU A 98 -11.16 1.59 -10.52
N LYS A 99 -11.50 1.67 -9.23
CA LYS A 99 -11.65 2.94 -8.52
C LYS A 99 -10.35 3.47 -7.93
N GLU A 100 -9.52 2.60 -7.40
CA GLU A 100 -8.29 2.97 -6.66
C GLU A 100 -7.07 3.05 -7.59
N LYS A 101 -6.99 4.09 -8.42
CA LYS A 101 -5.89 4.24 -9.40
C LYS A 101 -4.53 4.49 -8.76
N GLY A 102 -4.51 5.06 -7.55
CA GLY A 102 -3.29 5.41 -6.82
C GLY A 102 -2.64 4.27 -6.04
N ILE A 103 -3.08 3.02 -6.21
CA ILE A 103 -2.45 1.84 -5.59
C ILE A 103 -1.08 1.59 -6.22
N ASP A 104 -0.08 1.26 -5.41
CA ASP A 104 1.25 0.81 -5.83
C ASP A 104 1.34 -0.72 -5.80
N ALA A 105 0.77 -1.36 -4.78
CA ALA A 105 0.84 -2.79 -4.58
C ALA A 105 -0.47 -3.40 -4.08
N VAL A 106 -0.65 -4.69 -4.35
CA VAL A 106 -1.82 -5.47 -3.91
C VAL A 106 -1.36 -6.71 -3.14
N THR A 107 -1.90 -6.92 -1.94
CA THR A 107 -1.79 -8.20 -1.25
C THR A 107 -2.99 -9.08 -1.59
N VAL A 108 -2.75 -10.35 -1.90
CA VAL A 108 -3.78 -11.31 -2.29
C VAL A 108 -3.76 -12.48 -1.32
N THR A 109 -4.78 -12.55 -0.46
CA THR A 109 -4.95 -13.61 0.56
C THR A 109 -6.37 -14.20 0.49
N THR A 110 -6.87 -14.33 -0.72
CA THR A 110 -8.14 -15.00 -1.04
C THR A 110 -8.00 -16.53 -0.93
N PRO A 111 -9.06 -17.32 -1.11
CA PRO A 111 -8.94 -18.76 -1.34
C PRO A 111 -8.05 -19.07 -2.54
N ASP A 112 -7.32 -20.19 -2.45
CA ASP A 112 -6.23 -20.60 -3.36
C ASP A 112 -6.57 -20.48 -4.85
N HIS A 113 -7.80 -20.85 -5.24
CA HIS A 113 -8.28 -20.82 -6.61
C HIS A 113 -8.47 -19.41 -7.19
N ASN A 114 -8.48 -18.37 -6.36
CA ASN A 114 -8.62 -16.97 -6.79
C ASN A 114 -7.29 -16.22 -6.83
N HIS A 115 -6.20 -16.79 -6.33
CA HIS A 115 -4.90 -16.12 -6.26
C HIS A 115 -4.46 -15.60 -7.62
N ALA A 116 -4.42 -16.49 -8.63
CA ALA A 116 -3.97 -16.13 -9.97
C ALA A 116 -4.85 -15.07 -10.63
N VAL A 117 -6.16 -15.15 -10.45
CA VAL A 117 -7.13 -14.23 -11.07
C VAL A 117 -6.94 -12.81 -10.55
N VAL A 118 -6.85 -12.66 -9.23
CA VAL A 118 -6.66 -11.34 -8.60
C VAL A 118 -5.28 -10.78 -8.92
N ALA A 119 -4.23 -11.61 -8.80
CA ALA A 119 -2.86 -11.20 -9.08
C ALA A 119 -2.69 -10.76 -10.54
N MET A 120 -3.26 -11.51 -11.50
CA MET A 120 -3.21 -11.16 -12.91
C MET A 120 -3.87 -9.81 -13.17
N ALA A 121 -5.08 -9.60 -12.63
CA ALA A 121 -5.81 -8.34 -12.79
C ALA A 121 -5.03 -7.14 -12.21
N ALA A 122 -4.36 -7.31 -11.07
CA ALA A 122 -3.53 -6.27 -10.49
C ALA A 122 -2.29 -5.97 -11.36
N MET A 123 -1.60 -7.02 -11.83
CA MET A 123 -0.43 -6.86 -12.69
C MET A 123 -0.76 -6.28 -14.07
N ASP A 124 -1.94 -6.57 -14.64
CA ASP A 124 -2.40 -5.93 -15.89
C ASP A 124 -2.52 -4.40 -15.78
N LEU A 125 -2.69 -3.90 -14.56
CA LEU A 125 -2.71 -2.47 -14.23
C LEU A 125 -1.35 -1.95 -13.75
N GLY A 126 -0.27 -2.73 -13.90
CA GLY A 126 1.08 -2.34 -13.49
C GLY A 126 1.29 -2.29 -11.98
N LYS A 127 0.46 -3.00 -11.18
CA LYS A 127 0.60 -3.03 -9.72
C LYS A 127 1.52 -4.16 -9.29
N HIS A 128 2.35 -3.91 -8.28
CA HIS A 128 3.13 -4.94 -7.61
C HIS A 128 2.22 -5.89 -6.84
N VAL A 129 2.60 -7.16 -6.67
CA VAL A 129 1.72 -8.11 -5.98
C VAL A 129 2.49 -8.97 -4.97
N TYR A 130 1.88 -9.13 -3.80
CA TYR A 130 2.22 -10.16 -2.84
C TYR A 130 1.06 -11.16 -2.80
N VAL A 131 1.31 -12.42 -3.13
CA VAL A 131 0.29 -13.47 -3.20
C VAL A 131 0.55 -14.52 -2.14
N GLN A 132 -0.44 -14.85 -1.33
CA GLN A 132 -0.30 -15.86 -0.30
C GLN A 132 -0.03 -17.25 -0.92
N LYS A 133 0.55 -18.15 -0.12
CA LYS A 133 0.76 -19.56 -0.54
C LYS A 133 -0.60 -20.32 -0.59
N PRO A 134 -0.75 -21.28 -1.51
CA PRO A 134 0.08 -21.53 -2.69
C PRO A 134 -0.07 -20.40 -3.70
N LEU A 135 0.96 -20.12 -4.50
CA LEU A 135 0.95 -19.01 -5.45
C LEU A 135 -0.25 -19.09 -6.40
N THR A 136 -0.56 -20.28 -6.88
CA THR A 136 -1.62 -20.54 -7.86
C THR A 136 -2.22 -21.93 -7.63
N HIS A 137 -3.35 -22.19 -8.25
CA HIS A 137 -4.01 -23.48 -8.24
C HIS A 137 -3.41 -24.45 -9.29
N THR A 138 -2.86 -23.92 -10.41
CA THR A 138 -2.30 -24.72 -11.50
C THR A 138 -0.91 -24.23 -11.93
N VAL A 139 -0.12 -25.14 -12.53
CA VAL A 139 1.19 -24.79 -13.12
C VAL A 139 1.03 -23.79 -14.28
N TYR A 140 -0.05 -23.90 -15.04
CA TYR A 140 -0.36 -22.96 -16.12
C TYR A 140 -0.47 -21.54 -15.60
N GLU A 141 -1.26 -21.31 -14.55
CA GLU A 141 -1.41 -20.01 -13.91
C GLU A 141 -0.08 -19.45 -13.42
N ALA A 142 0.75 -20.28 -12.77
CA ALA A 142 2.07 -19.85 -12.30
C ALA A 142 2.96 -19.35 -13.44
N ARG A 143 2.94 -20.04 -14.58
CA ARG A 143 3.68 -19.62 -15.79
C ARG A 143 3.13 -18.33 -16.38
N MET A 144 1.80 -18.16 -16.37
CA MET A 144 1.16 -16.92 -16.84
C MET A 144 1.50 -15.73 -15.96
N LEU A 145 1.48 -15.90 -14.61
CA LEU A 145 1.90 -14.85 -13.69
C LEU A 145 3.36 -14.45 -13.88
N ALA A 146 4.27 -15.42 -14.04
CA ALA A 146 5.69 -15.16 -14.29
C ALA A 146 5.90 -14.37 -15.59
N LYS A 147 5.19 -14.75 -16.66
CA LYS A 147 5.22 -14.05 -17.96
C LYS A 147 4.70 -12.61 -17.78
N LYS A 148 3.55 -12.44 -17.13
CA LYS A 148 2.91 -11.14 -16.90
C LYS A 148 3.80 -10.22 -16.05
N ALA A 149 4.39 -10.71 -14.97
CA ALA A 149 5.30 -9.95 -14.14
C ALA A 149 6.47 -9.36 -14.93
N LYS A 150 7.03 -10.16 -15.86
CA LYS A 150 8.10 -9.71 -16.75
C LYS A 150 7.61 -8.69 -17.79
N GLU A 151 6.45 -8.91 -18.40
CA GLU A 151 5.85 -8.01 -19.38
C GLU A 151 5.55 -6.63 -18.79
N MET A 152 4.97 -6.60 -17.59
CA MET A 152 4.56 -5.38 -16.91
C MET A 152 5.68 -4.77 -16.07
N ASN A 153 6.85 -5.42 -15.97
CA ASN A 153 7.98 -4.98 -15.13
C ASN A 153 7.57 -4.71 -13.67
N VAL A 154 6.76 -5.60 -13.09
CA VAL A 154 6.29 -5.49 -11.70
C VAL A 154 7.01 -6.47 -10.78
N VAL A 155 7.15 -6.08 -9.52
CA VAL A 155 7.71 -6.93 -8.46
C VAL A 155 6.62 -7.87 -7.96
N THR A 156 6.98 -9.14 -7.77
CA THR A 156 6.07 -10.18 -7.27
C THR A 156 6.71 -10.97 -6.15
N GLN A 157 5.94 -11.35 -5.14
CA GLN A 157 6.39 -12.18 -4.03
C GLN A 157 5.30 -13.18 -3.65
N MET A 158 5.70 -14.44 -3.41
CA MET A 158 4.82 -15.44 -2.79
C MET A 158 4.98 -15.44 -1.27
N GLY A 159 3.87 -15.55 -0.55
CA GLY A 159 3.82 -15.61 0.92
C GLY A 159 4.16 -16.95 1.49
N ASN A 160 5.44 -17.28 1.59
CA ASN A 160 5.95 -18.52 2.19
C ASN A 160 6.67 -18.27 3.52
N GLN A 161 6.02 -17.58 4.45
CA GLN A 161 6.57 -17.10 5.72
C GLN A 161 7.25 -18.18 6.56
N GLY A 162 6.71 -19.41 6.56
CA GLY A 162 7.31 -20.53 7.28
C GLY A 162 8.72 -20.88 6.81
N HIS A 163 9.01 -20.66 5.53
CA HIS A 163 10.33 -20.89 4.94
C HIS A 163 11.33 -19.77 5.24
N ALA A 164 10.82 -18.56 5.45
CA ALA A 164 11.61 -17.37 5.77
C ALA A 164 11.86 -17.20 7.27
N GLY A 165 11.18 -17.96 8.12
CA GLY A 165 11.28 -17.88 9.58
C GLY A 165 12.55 -18.54 10.13
N GLU A 166 12.90 -18.21 11.38
CA GLU A 166 14.05 -18.75 12.10
C GLU A 166 14.01 -20.29 12.21
N GLY A 167 12.80 -20.88 12.41
CA GLY A 167 12.63 -22.33 12.45
C GLY A 167 13.06 -23.02 11.17
N GLY A 168 12.83 -22.42 9.99
CA GLY A 168 13.29 -22.95 8.71
C GLY A 168 14.82 -22.89 8.56
N ARG A 169 15.47 -21.92 9.17
CA ARG A 169 16.94 -21.81 9.20
C ARG A 169 17.56 -22.88 10.11
N LEU A 170 17.01 -23.04 11.33
CA LEU A 170 17.49 -24.01 12.31
C LEU A 170 17.35 -25.47 11.83
N ILE A 171 16.39 -25.79 10.97
CA ILE A 171 16.24 -27.15 10.41
C ILE A 171 17.32 -27.45 9.38
N ASN A 172 17.88 -26.43 8.73
CA ASN A 172 18.89 -26.58 7.68
C ASN A 172 20.33 -26.44 8.19
N GLU A 173 20.54 -26.12 9.47
CA GLU A 173 21.82 -26.15 10.17
C GLU A 173 22.08 -27.53 10.78
#